data_b75b5b0def0542dccffdcb7829cb4774
#
_entry.id   b75b5b0def0542dccffdcb7829cb4774
#
_cell.length_a   1.000
_cell.length_b   1.000
_cell.length_c   1.000
_cell.angle_alpha   90.00
_cell.angle_beta   90.00
_cell.angle_gamma   90.00
#
_symmetry.space_group_name_H-M   'P 1'
#
loop_
_entity.id
_entity.type
_entity.pdbx_description
1 polymer ?
#
loop_
_entity_poly.entity_id
_entity_poly.type
_entity_poly.pdbx_seq_one_letter_code
_entity_poly.pdbx_strand_id
1 'polypeptide(L)'
;MPSGRLMRIDALHIIMENIDRIAKLFSSCQKKERAAFVGYVCACDPDFETSLQVCQALIERGVDILELGVPFSDPLADGLTNQLAAQRALESGCQQDDVFRLVEEIRKFSEVPIVFYTYYNLVFSQGIEEYVTRSLSAGVDGLLTLDLPPEEGEELVECCRQKGMKNIFIIAPTTPEHRIPKIVESSSGFIYYVSRAGVTGERKDLAEDLDQRVATIKKYTDLPVVVGFGISTQEQAESVGRVADGVVVGSALVNCIPENLGNTELMLEKIGSRAEELSSVLGKK
;
A
#
# COMPACT_ATOMS: atom_id res chain seq x y z
N MET A 1 -24.23 -55.87 -9.02
CA MET A 1 -23.02 -55.15 -8.73
C MET A 1 -23.05 -53.83 -9.49
N PRO A 2 -23.44 -52.69 -8.89
CA PRO A 2 -23.34 -51.42 -9.57
C PRO A 2 -21.99 -50.76 -9.22
N SER A 3 -21.31 -50.35 -10.29
CA SER A 3 -20.05 -49.65 -10.36
C SER A 3 -20.11 -48.31 -9.61
N GLY A 4 -19.25 -48.16 -8.60
CA GLY A 4 -18.98 -46.91 -7.92
C GLY A 4 -18.35 -45.91 -8.89
N ARG A 5 -19.13 -44.95 -9.32
CA ARG A 5 -18.65 -43.75 -9.98
C ARG A 5 -18.08 -42.83 -8.89
N LEU A 6 -16.77 -42.91 -8.69
CA LEU A 6 -16.04 -41.88 -7.95
C LEU A 6 -16.32 -40.53 -8.68
N MET A 7 -17.13 -39.70 -8.06
CA MET A 7 -17.13 -38.27 -8.41
C MET A 7 -15.73 -37.75 -8.15
N ARG A 8 -14.97 -37.57 -9.22
CA ARG A 8 -13.89 -36.59 -9.24
C ARG A 8 -14.56 -35.26 -9.02
N ILE A 9 -14.43 -34.75 -7.82
CA ILE A 9 -14.62 -33.33 -7.58
C ILE A 9 -13.47 -32.69 -8.34
N ASP A 10 -13.77 -32.27 -9.55
CA ASP A 10 -12.88 -31.41 -10.29
C ASP A 10 -12.66 -30.17 -9.42
N ALA A 11 -11.44 -30.08 -8.90
CA ALA A 11 -10.87 -28.87 -8.34
C ALA A 11 -10.64 -27.84 -9.48
N LEU A 12 -11.63 -27.71 -10.35
CA LEU A 12 -11.66 -26.81 -11.47
C LEU A 12 -12.60 -25.65 -11.14
N HIS A 13 -11.97 -24.48 -11.05
CA HIS A 13 -12.63 -23.20 -11.24
C HIS A 13 -13.60 -22.74 -10.15
N ILE A 14 -13.10 -22.52 -8.95
CA ILE A 14 -13.31 -21.21 -8.40
C ILE A 14 -12.25 -20.30 -9.09
N ILE A 15 -12.54 -19.96 -10.35
CA ILE A 15 -12.13 -18.67 -10.84
C ILE A 15 -13.03 -17.71 -10.05
N MET A 16 -12.60 -17.35 -8.85
CA MET A 16 -12.97 -16.07 -8.30
C MET A 16 -12.55 -15.11 -9.41
N GLU A 17 -13.53 -14.46 -10.06
CA GLU A 17 -13.25 -13.30 -10.87
C GLU A 17 -12.36 -12.44 -10.00
N ASN A 18 -11.08 -12.40 -10.33
CA ASN A 18 -10.08 -11.69 -9.54
C ASN A 18 -10.45 -10.22 -9.69
N ILE A 19 -11.25 -9.75 -8.72
CA ILE A 19 -11.77 -8.39 -8.74
C ILE A 19 -10.57 -7.49 -8.58
N ASP A 20 -10.14 -6.86 -9.67
CA ASP A 20 -9.07 -5.86 -9.63
C ASP A 20 -9.57 -4.62 -8.87
N ARG A 21 -9.49 -4.70 -7.53
CA ARG A 21 -9.94 -3.62 -6.62
C ARG A 21 -9.15 -2.34 -6.86
N ILE A 22 -7.85 -2.45 -7.16
CA ILE A 22 -6.98 -1.30 -7.44
C ILE A 22 -7.44 -0.58 -8.70
N ALA A 23 -7.64 -1.30 -9.81
CA ALA A 23 -8.09 -0.69 -11.06
C ALA A 23 -9.50 -0.08 -10.93
N LYS A 24 -10.43 -0.77 -10.24
CA LYS A 24 -11.77 -0.23 -9.97
C LYS A 24 -11.72 1.06 -9.17
N LEU A 25 -10.86 1.11 -8.16
CA LEU A 25 -10.69 2.30 -7.34
C LEU A 25 -10.20 3.48 -8.17
N PHE A 26 -9.07 3.34 -8.88
CA PHE A 26 -8.54 4.45 -9.67
C PHE A 26 -9.52 4.91 -10.76
N SER A 27 -10.24 3.99 -11.40
CA SER A 27 -11.34 4.35 -12.33
C SER A 27 -12.44 5.17 -11.64
N SER A 28 -12.79 4.83 -10.39
CA SER A 28 -13.77 5.59 -9.60
C SER A 28 -13.24 6.97 -9.23
N CYS A 29 -11.98 7.05 -8.78
CA CYS A 29 -11.33 8.33 -8.45
C CYS A 29 -11.26 9.26 -9.66
N GLN A 30 -10.89 8.71 -10.82
CA GLN A 30 -10.86 9.48 -12.08
C GLN A 30 -12.23 10.05 -12.46
N LYS A 31 -13.29 9.22 -12.37
CA LYS A 31 -14.68 9.68 -12.64
C LYS A 31 -15.16 10.75 -11.66
N LYS A 32 -14.64 10.75 -10.44
CA LYS A 32 -14.96 11.73 -9.40
C LYS A 32 -14.01 12.92 -9.42
N GLU A 33 -13.09 12.98 -10.38
CA GLU A 33 -12.09 14.02 -10.51
C GLU A 33 -11.32 14.29 -9.21
N ARG A 34 -10.84 13.21 -8.56
CA ARG A 34 -10.03 13.29 -7.34
C ARG A 34 -8.86 12.33 -7.36
N ALA A 35 -7.85 12.61 -6.54
CA ALA A 35 -6.79 11.66 -6.26
C ALA A 35 -7.26 10.60 -5.25
N ALA A 36 -6.67 9.39 -5.31
CA ALA A 36 -6.87 8.37 -4.30
C ALA A 36 -6.10 8.71 -3.01
N PHE A 37 -6.67 8.39 -1.86
CA PHE A 37 -6.01 8.51 -0.57
C PHE A 37 -5.46 7.15 -0.12
N VAL A 38 -4.15 7.01 -0.07
CA VAL A 38 -3.46 5.80 0.38
C VAL A 38 -2.99 6.03 1.81
N GLY A 39 -3.53 5.27 2.75
CA GLY A 39 -3.15 5.35 4.15
C GLY A 39 -2.21 4.20 4.52
N TYR A 40 -1.00 4.53 5.00
CA TYR A 40 -0.05 3.55 5.51
C TYR A 40 -0.16 3.42 7.03
N VAL A 41 -0.19 2.17 7.51
CA VAL A 41 0.04 1.80 8.91
C VAL A 41 0.80 0.48 8.97
N CYS A 42 1.55 0.25 10.07
CA CYS A 42 2.19 -1.03 10.31
C CYS A 42 1.17 -2.03 10.85
N ALA A 43 1.13 -3.22 10.28
CA ALA A 43 0.28 -4.30 10.77
C ALA A 43 0.66 -4.67 12.21
N CYS A 44 -0.34 -4.94 13.03
CA CYS A 44 -0.21 -5.27 14.45
C CYS A 44 0.43 -4.16 15.33
N ASP A 45 0.50 -2.92 14.88
CA ASP A 45 0.97 -1.81 15.71
C ASP A 45 -0.22 -1.13 16.42
N PRO A 46 -0.27 -1.04 17.76
CA PRO A 46 0.69 -1.55 18.75
C PRO A 46 0.48 -3.03 19.12
N ASP A 47 -0.64 -3.61 18.76
CA ASP A 47 -1.05 -5.02 18.90
C ASP A 47 -2.10 -5.37 17.84
N PHE A 48 -2.42 -6.67 17.70
CA PHE A 48 -3.33 -7.16 16.68
C PHE A 48 -4.73 -6.53 16.74
N GLU A 49 -5.35 -6.51 17.92
CA GLU A 49 -6.74 -6.08 18.10
C GLU A 49 -6.87 -4.56 17.87
N THR A 50 -5.92 -3.79 18.40
CA THR A 50 -5.89 -2.33 18.22
C THR A 50 -5.59 -2.00 16.73
N SER A 51 -4.68 -2.74 16.09
CA SER A 51 -4.37 -2.56 14.67
C SER A 51 -5.58 -2.82 13.76
N LEU A 52 -6.40 -3.83 14.07
CA LEU A 52 -7.64 -4.08 13.33
C LEU A 52 -8.61 -2.89 13.44
N GLN A 53 -8.78 -2.34 14.65
CA GLN A 53 -9.62 -1.17 14.88
C GLN A 53 -9.08 0.09 14.19
N VAL A 54 -7.75 0.28 14.17
CA VAL A 54 -7.08 1.36 13.43
C VAL A 54 -7.37 1.24 11.94
N CYS A 55 -7.23 0.06 11.35
CA CYS A 55 -7.55 -0.18 9.94
C CYS A 55 -9.02 0.14 9.64
N GLN A 56 -9.94 -0.29 10.51
CA GLN A 56 -11.35 0.01 10.37
C GLN A 56 -11.62 1.52 10.43
N ALA A 57 -11.07 2.22 11.42
CA ALA A 57 -11.22 3.67 11.55
C ALA A 57 -10.70 4.44 10.33
N LEU A 58 -9.57 4.03 9.75
CA LEU A 58 -9.01 4.62 8.55
C LEU A 58 -9.92 4.42 7.33
N ILE A 59 -10.45 3.21 7.15
CA ILE A 59 -11.36 2.88 6.04
C ILE A 59 -12.65 3.68 6.15
N GLU A 60 -13.25 3.75 7.33
CA GLU A 60 -14.49 4.51 7.58
C GLU A 60 -14.30 6.02 7.38
N ARG A 61 -13.06 6.53 7.50
CA ARG A 61 -12.71 7.95 7.37
C ARG A 61 -12.05 8.31 6.04
N GLY A 62 -12.22 7.45 5.02
CA GLY A 62 -11.93 7.81 3.63
C GLY A 62 -10.59 7.36 3.07
N VAL A 63 -9.91 6.42 3.71
CA VAL A 63 -8.78 5.73 3.08
C VAL A 63 -9.30 4.87 1.93
N ASP A 64 -8.77 5.10 0.73
CA ASP A 64 -9.14 4.41 -0.51
C ASP A 64 -8.29 3.16 -0.75
N ILE A 65 -7.03 3.18 -0.34
CA ILE A 65 -6.11 2.03 -0.37
C ILE A 65 -5.45 1.95 1.00
N LEU A 66 -5.51 0.77 1.62
CA LEU A 66 -4.79 0.50 2.84
C LEU A 66 -3.42 -0.10 2.49
N GLU A 67 -2.36 0.63 2.79
CA GLU A 67 -1.00 0.15 2.70
C GLU A 67 -0.57 -0.39 4.05
N LEU A 68 -0.44 -1.72 4.14
CA LEU A 68 -0.08 -2.42 5.36
C LEU A 68 1.41 -2.75 5.38
N GLY A 69 2.16 -2.10 6.28
CA GLY A 69 3.54 -2.45 6.56
C GLY A 69 3.63 -3.81 7.24
N VAL A 70 4.35 -4.74 6.63
CA VAL A 70 4.65 -6.04 7.24
C VAL A 70 5.81 -5.86 8.21
N PRO A 71 5.62 -6.08 9.54
CA PRO A 71 6.69 -5.85 10.51
C PRO A 71 7.94 -6.65 10.19
N PHE A 72 9.10 -5.97 10.20
CA PHE A 72 10.40 -6.56 9.92
C PHE A 72 11.44 -6.04 10.90
N SER A 73 12.37 -6.90 11.32
CA SER A 73 13.40 -6.57 12.31
C SER A 73 14.48 -5.62 11.78
N ASP A 74 14.69 -5.61 10.46
CA ASP A 74 15.78 -4.89 9.81
C ASP A 74 15.27 -3.92 8.72
N PRO A 75 14.41 -2.94 9.07
CA PRO A 75 13.66 -2.12 8.12
C PRO A 75 14.51 -0.96 7.58
N LEU A 76 15.56 -1.28 6.82
CA LEU A 76 16.60 -0.34 6.38
C LEU A 76 16.10 0.75 5.42
N ALA A 77 15.01 0.51 4.71
CA ALA A 77 14.40 1.50 3.81
C ALA A 77 13.44 2.46 4.53
N ASP A 78 13.10 2.18 5.78
CA ASP A 78 12.12 2.95 6.54
C ASP A 78 12.71 4.12 7.30
N GLY A 79 11.91 5.19 7.43
CA GLY A 79 12.17 6.26 8.38
C GLY A 79 11.86 5.82 9.82
N LEU A 80 12.37 6.60 10.79
CA LEU A 80 12.30 6.28 12.23
C LEU A 80 10.87 5.95 12.71
N THR A 81 9.86 6.69 12.26
CA THR A 81 8.45 6.45 12.63
C THR A 81 7.99 5.04 12.29
N ASN A 82 8.28 4.59 11.06
CA ASN A 82 7.89 3.25 10.60
C ASN A 82 8.75 2.16 11.25
N GLN A 83 10.05 2.41 11.47
CA GLN A 83 10.91 1.49 12.22
C GLN A 83 10.37 1.25 13.64
N LEU A 84 9.99 2.31 14.34
CA LEU A 84 9.42 2.21 15.69
C LEU A 84 8.05 1.53 15.69
N ALA A 85 7.24 1.70 14.65
CA ALA A 85 5.98 1.00 14.49
C ALA A 85 6.19 -0.51 14.29
N ALA A 86 7.13 -0.89 13.41
CA ALA A 86 7.51 -2.29 13.21
C ALA A 86 8.06 -2.91 14.50
N GLN A 87 8.88 -2.17 15.25
CA GLN A 87 9.41 -2.61 16.54
C GLN A 87 8.27 -2.88 17.54
N ARG A 88 7.30 -1.95 17.72
CA ARG A 88 6.15 -2.16 18.62
C ARG A 88 5.34 -3.39 18.24
N ALA A 89 5.07 -3.56 16.94
CA ALA A 89 4.34 -4.73 16.44
C ALA A 89 5.08 -6.04 16.77
N LEU A 90 6.40 -6.11 16.55
CA LEU A 90 7.22 -7.29 16.88
C LEU A 90 7.29 -7.53 18.39
N GLU A 91 7.45 -6.47 19.19
CA GLU A 91 7.47 -6.56 20.66
C GLU A 91 6.12 -7.03 21.23
N SER A 92 4.99 -6.72 20.57
CA SER A 92 3.68 -7.25 20.93
C SER A 92 3.50 -8.76 20.63
N GLY A 93 4.48 -9.36 19.95
CA GLY A 93 4.48 -10.78 19.58
C GLY A 93 3.91 -11.06 18.19
N CYS A 94 3.69 -10.01 17.35
CA CYS A 94 3.20 -10.19 16.00
C CYS A 94 4.10 -11.12 15.18
N GLN A 95 3.48 -12.12 14.58
CA GLN A 95 4.09 -13.04 13.63
C GLN A 95 3.57 -12.73 12.22
N GLN A 96 4.25 -13.26 11.21
CA GLN A 96 3.82 -13.06 9.82
C GLN A 96 2.42 -13.64 9.55
N ASP A 97 2.05 -14.72 10.23
CA ASP A 97 0.70 -15.29 10.17
C ASP A 97 -0.39 -14.33 10.65
N ASP A 98 -0.07 -13.51 11.64
CA ASP A 98 -1.01 -12.50 12.15
C ASP A 98 -1.26 -11.40 11.13
N VAL A 99 -0.29 -11.06 10.28
CA VAL A 99 -0.48 -10.07 9.21
C VAL A 99 -1.50 -10.56 8.18
N PHE A 100 -1.41 -11.83 7.75
CA PHE A 100 -2.40 -12.42 6.85
C PHE A 100 -3.79 -12.49 7.52
N ARG A 101 -3.85 -12.93 8.78
CA ARG A 101 -5.09 -12.97 9.56
C ARG A 101 -5.72 -11.59 9.72
N LEU A 102 -4.91 -10.54 9.90
CA LEU A 102 -5.40 -9.16 9.94
C LEU A 102 -6.12 -8.77 8.65
N VAL A 103 -5.57 -9.14 7.50
CA VAL A 103 -6.22 -8.91 6.20
C VAL A 103 -7.53 -9.70 6.10
N GLU A 104 -7.54 -10.97 6.50
CA GLU A 104 -8.75 -11.81 6.52
C GLU A 104 -9.86 -11.19 7.39
N GLU A 105 -9.51 -10.63 8.56
CA GLU A 105 -10.46 -9.93 9.42
C GLU A 105 -10.98 -8.64 8.76
N ILE A 106 -10.12 -7.84 8.13
CA ILE A 106 -10.53 -6.66 7.38
C ILE A 106 -11.49 -7.04 6.24
N ARG A 107 -11.25 -8.15 5.56
CA ARG A 107 -12.12 -8.62 4.45
C ARG A 107 -13.52 -9.00 4.89
N LYS A 108 -13.77 -9.23 6.16
CA LYS A 108 -15.14 -9.50 6.68
C LYS A 108 -16.04 -8.27 6.62
N PHE A 109 -15.48 -7.06 6.55
CA PHE A 109 -16.25 -5.80 6.53
C PHE A 109 -15.87 -4.84 5.40
N SER A 110 -14.79 -5.08 4.65
CA SER A 110 -14.33 -4.11 3.64
C SER A 110 -13.72 -4.76 2.39
N GLU A 111 -14.05 -4.14 1.24
CA GLU A 111 -13.45 -4.44 -0.06
C GLU A 111 -12.39 -3.39 -0.46
N VAL A 112 -11.90 -2.58 0.48
CA VAL A 112 -10.81 -1.61 0.22
C VAL A 112 -9.59 -2.34 -0.36
N PRO A 113 -8.94 -1.83 -1.42
CA PRO A 113 -7.68 -2.39 -1.87
C PRO A 113 -6.65 -2.42 -0.74
N ILE A 114 -5.95 -3.54 -0.57
CA ILE A 114 -4.89 -3.72 0.42
C ILE A 114 -3.58 -4.03 -0.29
N VAL A 115 -2.55 -3.25 0.00
CA VAL A 115 -1.20 -3.43 -0.52
C VAL A 115 -0.25 -3.74 0.64
N PHE A 116 0.49 -4.83 0.54
CA PHE A 116 1.57 -5.09 1.48
C PHE A 116 2.79 -4.24 1.12
N TYR A 117 3.24 -3.47 2.09
CA TYR A 117 4.51 -2.76 2.11
C TYR A 117 5.51 -3.65 2.86
N THR A 118 6.42 -4.29 2.13
CA THR A 118 7.22 -5.40 2.66
C THR A 118 8.67 -5.38 2.20
N TYR A 119 9.49 -6.24 2.81
CA TYR A 119 10.87 -6.48 2.43
C TYR A 119 11.01 -7.83 1.75
N TYR A 120 11.92 -7.92 0.78
CA TYR A 120 12.08 -9.14 -0.01
C TYR A 120 12.46 -10.37 0.81
N ASN A 121 13.23 -10.18 1.88
CA ASN A 121 13.59 -11.29 2.77
C ASN A 121 12.37 -11.99 3.38
N LEU A 122 11.29 -11.26 3.69
CA LEU A 122 10.04 -11.84 4.20
C LEU A 122 9.32 -12.69 3.14
N VAL A 123 9.40 -12.28 1.89
CA VAL A 123 8.84 -13.02 0.75
C VAL A 123 9.70 -14.26 0.45
N PHE A 124 11.01 -14.06 0.34
CA PHE A 124 11.97 -15.09 -0.06
C PHE A 124 12.06 -16.21 0.97
N SER A 125 12.07 -15.91 2.27
CA SER A 125 12.20 -16.90 3.34
C SER A 125 11.03 -17.87 3.42
N GLN A 126 9.84 -17.49 2.97
CA GLN A 126 8.68 -18.40 2.88
C GLN A 126 8.59 -19.11 1.52
N GLY A 127 9.33 -18.64 0.52
CA GLY A 127 9.16 -19.03 -0.87
C GLY A 127 8.17 -18.12 -1.59
N ILE A 128 8.60 -17.59 -2.74
CA ILE A 128 7.85 -16.58 -3.51
C ILE A 128 6.44 -17.05 -3.84
N GLU A 129 6.31 -18.28 -4.37
CA GLU A 129 5.01 -18.81 -4.78
C GLU A 129 4.04 -18.98 -3.59
N GLU A 130 4.55 -19.48 -2.46
CA GLU A 130 3.77 -19.68 -1.25
C GLU A 130 3.31 -18.33 -0.68
N TYR A 131 4.23 -17.36 -0.58
CA TYR A 131 3.91 -16.02 -0.07
C TYR A 131 2.86 -15.32 -0.91
N VAL A 132 3.01 -15.32 -2.25
CA VAL A 132 2.05 -14.70 -3.17
C VAL A 132 0.68 -15.40 -3.10
N THR A 133 0.67 -16.74 -3.08
CA THR A 133 -0.58 -17.51 -2.97
C THR A 133 -1.31 -17.21 -1.67
N ARG A 134 -0.57 -17.18 -0.56
CA ARG A 134 -1.10 -16.90 0.76
C ARG A 134 -1.63 -15.46 0.88
N SER A 135 -0.88 -14.48 0.35
CA SER A 135 -1.32 -13.10 0.29
C SER A 135 -2.64 -12.95 -0.47
N LEU A 136 -2.77 -13.57 -1.64
CA LEU A 136 -4.01 -13.57 -2.42
C LEU A 136 -5.17 -14.23 -1.67
N SER A 137 -4.90 -15.37 -1.01
CA SER A 137 -5.92 -16.11 -0.25
C SER A 137 -6.45 -15.30 0.92
N ALA A 138 -5.58 -14.54 1.60
CA ALA A 138 -5.98 -13.61 2.64
C ALA A 138 -6.77 -12.40 2.10
N GLY A 139 -6.60 -12.07 0.82
CA GLY A 139 -7.28 -10.96 0.16
C GLY A 139 -6.41 -9.72 -0.10
N VAL A 140 -5.09 -9.87 -0.12
CA VAL A 140 -4.15 -8.82 -0.53
C VAL A 140 -4.26 -8.58 -2.03
N ASP A 141 -4.22 -7.33 -2.46
CA ASP A 141 -4.36 -6.94 -3.87
C ASP A 141 -3.00 -6.66 -4.54
N GLY A 142 -2.00 -6.27 -3.78
CA GLY A 142 -0.68 -5.92 -4.32
C GLY A 142 0.46 -6.04 -3.33
N LEU A 143 1.66 -6.17 -3.87
CA LEU A 143 2.93 -6.16 -3.14
C LEU A 143 3.77 -4.95 -3.56
N LEU A 144 4.26 -4.22 -2.59
CA LEU A 144 5.30 -3.21 -2.72
C LEU A 144 6.52 -3.71 -1.95
N THR A 145 7.48 -4.26 -2.68
CA THR A 145 8.73 -4.79 -2.09
C THR A 145 9.82 -3.74 -2.17
N LEU A 146 10.23 -3.22 -1.00
CA LEU A 146 11.01 -2.00 -0.88
C LEU A 146 12.45 -2.09 -1.37
N ASP A 147 13.06 -3.24 -1.14
CA ASP A 147 14.48 -3.52 -1.34
C ASP A 147 14.78 -4.43 -2.54
N LEU A 148 13.76 -4.68 -3.39
CA LEU A 148 13.90 -5.49 -4.60
C LEU A 148 13.85 -4.62 -5.85
N PRO A 149 14.98 -4.39 -6.54
CA PRO A 149 14.98 -3.69 -7.82
C PRO A 149 14.40 -4.57 -8.94
N PRO A 150 13.83 -3.98 -10.00
CA PRO A 150 13.23 -4.75 -11.11
C PRO A 150 14.20 -5.75 -11.77
N GLU A 151 15.49 -5.43 -11.75
CA GLU A 151 16.54 -6.24 -12.33
C GLU A 151 16.73 -7.59 -11.62
N GLU A 152 16.38 -7.66 -10.33
CA GLU A 152 16.50 -8.86 -9.50
C GLU A 152 15.13 -9.47 -9.17
N GLY A 153 14.06 -8.80 -9.57
CA GLY A 153 12.68 -9.15 -9.20
C GLY A 153 11.96 -10.07 -10.20
N GLU A 154 12.61 -10.60 -11.24
CA GLU A 154 11.95 -11.30 -12.36
C GLU A 154 11.06 -12.45 -11.88
N GLU A 155 11.54 -13.27 -10.93
CA GLU A 155 10.79 -14.41 -10.40
C GLU A 155 9.52 -13.96 -9.65
N LEU A 156 9.62 -12.93 -8.79
CA LEU A 156 8.48 -12.39 -8.08
C LEU A 156 7.48 -11.74 -9.04
N VAL A 157 7.96 -10.94 -10.00
CA VAL A 157 7.13 -10.28 -11.01
C VAL A 157 6.34 -11.30 -11.83
N GLU A 158 6.99 -12.35 -12.29
CA GLU A 158 6.35 -13.40 -13.09
C GLU A 158 5.33 -14.19 -12.26
N CYS A 159 5.66 -14.54 -11.02
CA CYS A 159 4.75 -15.20 -10.09
C CYS A 159 3.51 -14.33 -9.82
N CYS A 160 3.70 -13.05 -9.53
CA CYS A 160 2.61 -12.09 -9.31
C CYS A 160 1.73 -11.98 -10.56
N ARG A 161 2.33 -11.85 -11.74
CA ARG A 161 1.61 -11.76 -13.01
C ARG A 161 0.75 -12.99 -13.28
N GLN A 162 1.30 -14.19 -13.09
CA GLN A 162 0.59 -15.45 -13.32
C GLN A 162 -0.60 -15.65 -12.39
N LYS A 163 -0.46 -15.18 -11.13
CA LYS A 163 -1.49 -15.35 -10.10
C LYS A 163 -2.46 -14.14 -10.01
N GLY A 164 -2.20 -13.05 -10.76
CA GLY A 164 -3.03 -11.85 -10.75
C GLY A 164 -2.78 -10.89 -9.58
N MET A 165 -1.71 -11.08 -8.79
CA MET A 165 -1.24 -10.14 -7.78
C MET A 165 -0.65 -8.89 -8.45
N LYS A 166 -0.96 -7.70 -7.94
CA LYS A 166 -0.26 -6.50 -8.42
C LYS A 166 1.13 -6.41 -7.80
N ASN A 167 2.10 -6.02 -8.63
CA ASN A 167 3.47 -5.78 -8.18
C ASN A 167 3.82 -4.32 -8.40
N ILE A 168 3.99 -3.57 -7.30
CA ILE A 168 4.18 -2.13 -7.30
C ILE A 168 5.66 -1.84 -7.12
N PHE A 169 6.23 -1.02 -7.99
CA PHE A 169 7.62 -0.57 -7.86
C PHE A 169 7.74 0.91 -7.55
N ILE A 170 8.86 1.24 -6.92
CA ILE A 170 9.21 2.60 -6.52
C ILE A 170 10.03 3.27 -7.61
N ILE A 171 9.65 4.51 -7.93
CA ILE A 171 10.51 5.47 -8.63
C ILE A 171 10.93 6.53 -7.61
N ALA A 172 12.23 6.73 -7.44
CA ALA A 172 12.80 7.72 -6.54
C ALA A 172 13.22 8.99 -7.32
N PRO A 173 13.41 10.14 -6.65
CA PRO A 173 13.94 11.36 -7.29
C PRO A 173 15.30 11.16 -7.95
N THR A 174 16.08 10.22 -7.44
CA THR A 174 17.40 9.83 -7.97
C THR A 174 17.34 8.82 -9.12
N THR A 175 16.16 8.29 -9.44
CA THR A 175 15.99 7.35 -10.54
C THR A 175 16.24 8.08 -11.88
N PRO A 176 17.26 7.68 -12.65
CA PRO A 176 17.51 8.30 -13.95
C PRO A 176 16.42 7.92 -14.94
N GLU A 177 16.09 8.86 -15.83
CA GLU A 177 14.95 8.73 -16.75
C GLU A 177 15.00 7.45 -17.61
N HIS A 178 16.20 7.04 -18.05
CA HIS A 178 16.38 5.83 -18.84
C HIS A 178 16.02 4.51 -18.12
N ARG A 179 15.89 4.54 -16.76
CA ARG A 179 15.45 3.38 -15.98
C ARG A 179 13.92 3.30 -15.84
N ILE A 180 13.21 4.40 -16.05
CA ILE A 180 11.75 4.43 -15.90
C ILE A 180 11.05 3.36 -16.73
N PRO A 181 11.37 3.15 -18.04
CA PRO A 181 10.74 2.09 -18.83
C PRO A 181 10.86 0.69 -18.21
N LYS A 182 12.03 0.35 -17.67
CA LYS A 182 12.27 -0.97 -17.05
C LYS A 182 11.41 -1.14 -15.78
N ILE A 183 11.33 -0.10 -14.94
CA ILE A 183 10.50 -0.11 -13.73
C ILE A 183 9.02 -0.27 -14.08
N VAL A 184 8.56 0.49 -15.06
CA VAL A 184 7.17 0.47 -15.54
C VAL A 184 6.79 -0.89 -16.12
N GLU A 185 7.64 -1.50 -16.94
CA GLU A 185 7.43 -2.83 -17.53
C GLU A 185 7.24 -3.92 -16.47
N SER A 186 7.93 -3.79 -15.34
CA SER A 186 7.84 -4.73 -14.22
C SER A 186 6.70 -4.41 -13.26
N SER A 187 6.04 -3.26 -13.40
CA SER A 187 5.01 -2.77 -12.50
C SER A 187 3.60 -3.16 -12.93
N SER A 188 2.71 -3.28 -11.96
CA SER A 188 1.27 -3.38 -12.18
C SER A 188 0.50 -2.73 -11.02
N GLY A 189 -0.78 -2.39 -11.24
CA GLY A 189 -1.59 -1.68 -10.25
C GLY A 189 -1.35 -0.17 -10.30
N PHE A 190 -0.23 0.30 -9.80
CA PHE A 190 0.20 1.70 -9.88
C PHE A 190 1.72 1.83 -9.74
N ILE A 191 2.25 3.01 -10.08
CA ILE A 191 3.64 3.39 -9.83
C ILE A 191 3.71 4.18 -8.53
N TYR A 192 4.61 3.81 -7.62
CA TYR A 192 4.86 4.57 -6.40
C TYR A 192 6.03 5.54 -6.63
N TYR A 193 5.75 6.83 -6.63
CA TYR A 193 6.78 7.85 -6.70
C TYR A 193 7.07 8.41 -5.31
N VAL A 194 8.30 8.19 -4.82
CA VAL A 194 8.78 8.80 -3.58
C VAL A 194 9.26 10.21 -3.89
N SER A 195 8.61 11.24 -3.34
CA SER A 195 9.03 12.62 -3.56
C SER A 195 9.87 13.15 -2.40
N ARG A 196 10.70 14.17 -2.66
CA ARG A 196 11.40 14.93 -1.60
C ARG A 196 10.58 16.10 -1.07
N ALA A 197 9.37 16.31 -1.56
CA ALA A 197 8.58 17.52 -1.38
C ALA A 197 8.09 17.78 0.06
N GLY A 198 8.46 16.97 1.03
CA GLY A 198 7.88 17.05 2.39
C GLY A 198 8.63 17.88 3.42
N VAL A 199 9.89 18.28 3.23
CA VAL A 199 10.69 18.56 4.44
C VAL A 199 11.29 19.93 4.55
N THR A 200 11.48 20.81 3.69
CA THR A 200 12.02 22.18 4.03
C THR A 200 12.26 23.06 2.80
N GLY A 201 11.73 24.24 2.82
CA GLY A 201 12.19 25.40 2.03
C GLY A 201 11.52 25.58 0.66
N GLU A 202 11.25 26.81 0.33
CA GLU A 202 10.80 27.40 -0.93
C GLU A 202 9.75 26.61 -1.75
N ARG A 203 8.48 26.83 -1.38
CA ARG A 203 7.28 26.07 -1.79
C ARG A 203 6.99 26.04 -3.31
N LYS A 204 7.54 26.94 -4.11
CA LYS A 204 7.24 27.01 -5.55
C LYS A 204 8.11 26.06 -6.37
N ASP A 205 9.40 26.01 -6.11
CA ASP A 205 10.33 25.19 -6.88
C ASP A 205 10.07 23.68 -6.70
N LEU A 206 9.60 23.28 -5.49
CA LEU A 206 9.29 21.89 -5.17
C LEU A 206 8.01 21.37 -5.85
N ALA A 207 7.00 22.21 -5.99
CA ALA A 207 5.77 21.85 -6.68
C ALA A 207 5.97 21.70 -8.19
N GLU A 208 6.76 22.60 -8.79
CA GLU A 208 7.11 22.53 -10.22
C GLU A 208 7.97 21.29 -10.54
N ASP A 209 8.91 20.91 -9.66
CA ASP A 209 9.71 19.70 -9.83
C ASP A 209 8.83 18.43 -9.72
N LEU A 210 7.87 18.41 -8.81
CA LEU A 210 6.94 17.28 -8.66
C LEU A 210 6.08 17.10 -9.91
N ASP A 211 5.50 18.19 -10.45
CA ASP A 211 4.66 18.17 -11.65
C ASP A 211 5.46 17.64 -12.86
N GLN A 212 6.68 18.14 -13.06
CA GLN A 212 7.56 17.70 -14.14
C GLN A 212 7.93 16.22 -14.01
N ARG A 213 8.19 15.75 -12.79
CA ARG A 213 8.55 14.33 -12.53
C ARG A 213 7.37 13.40 -12.76
N VAL A 214 6.18 13.72 -12.25
CA VAL A 214 4.96 12.96 -12.51
C VAL A 214 4.64 12.93 -14.00
N ALA A 215 4.72 14.09 -14.69
CA ALA A 215 4.53 14.17 -16.13
C ALA A 215 5.58 13.33 -16.90
N THR A 216 6.82 13.30 -16.43
CA THR A 216 7.87 12.45 -17.05
C THR A 216 7.55 10.97 -16.89
N ILE A 217 7.13 10.52 -15.70
CA ILE A 217 6.75 9.11 -15.49
C ILE A 217 5.56 8.74 -16.40
N LYS A 218 4.57 9.61 -16.48
CA LYS A 218 3.35 9.41 -17.31
C LYS A 218 3.61 9.34 -18.82
N LYS A 219 4.80 9.74 -19.32
CA LYS A 219 5.19 9.49 -20.73
C LYS A 219 5.47 8.03 -21.03
N TYR A 220 5.75 7.23 -20.00
CA TYR A 220 6.16 5.84 -20.13
C TYR A 220 5.08 4.83 -19.70
N THR A 221 3.97 5.30 -19.09
CA THR A 221 2.95 4.41 -18.56
C THR A 221 1.57 5.06 -18.46
N ASP A 222 0.54 4.25 -18.66
CA ASP A 222 -0.86 4.58 -18.33
C ASP A 222 -1.25 4.16 -16.92
N LEU A 223 -0.36 3.50 -16.18
CA LEU A 223 -0.60 3.17 -14.77
C LEU A 223 -0.76 4.45 -13.94
N PRO A 224 -1.66 4.43 -12.94
CA PRO A 224 -1.76 5.54 -12.00
C PRO A 224 -0.41 5.82 -11.32
N VAL A 225 -0.09 7.09 -11.11
CA VAL A 225 1.10 7.51 -10.36
C VAL A 225 0.67 7.99 -9.00
N VAL A 226 1.10 7.30 -7.96
CA VAL A 226 0.82 7.60 -6.56
C VAL A 226 2.07 8.21 -5.92
N VAL A 227 1.91 9.31 -5.22
CA VAL A 227 3.02 10.08 -4.66
C VAL A 227 2.99 10.03 -3.14
N GLY A 228 4.11 9.70 -2.55
CA GLY A 228 4.30 9.64 -1.11
C GLY A 228 5.62 10.25 -0.69
N PHE A 229 5.74 10.46 0.58
CA PHE A 229 6.87 10.88 1.39
C PHE A 229 6.67 12.23 2.10
N GLY A 230 6.50 12.13 3.42
CA GLY A 230 6.47 13.29 4.31
C GLY A 230 5.24 14.19 4.20
N ILE A 231 4.15 13.72 3.56
CA ILE A 231 2.89 14.46 3.47
C ILE A 231 2.21 14.40 4.84
N SER A 232 2.01 15.58 5.43
CA SER A 232 1.49 15.73 6.77
C SER A 232 0.50 16.88 6.96
N THR A 233 0.29 17.72 5.96
CA THR A 233 -0.68 18.83 6.01
C THR A 233 -1.65 18.77 4.84
N GLN A 234 -2.82 19.44 5.00
CA GLN A 234 -3.82 19.55 3.94
C GLN A 234 -3.25 20.22 2.68
N GLU A 235 -2.46 21.27 2.85
CA GLU A 235 -1.86 21.99 1.72
C GLU A 235 -0.89 21.10 0.93
N GLN A 236 -0.14 20.26 1.62
CA GLN A 236 0.74 19.27 0.95
C GLN A 236 -0.09 18.22 0.23
N ALA A 237 -1.11 17.63 0.88
CA ALA A 237 -1.99 16.64 0.29
C ALA A 237 -2.72 17.20 -0.94
N GLU A 238 -3.27 18.41 -0.86
CA GLU A 238 -3.93 19.10 -1.97
C GLU A 238 -2.95 19.35 -3.13
N SER A 239 -1.76 19.87 -2.84
CA SER A 239 -0.74 20.17 -3.87
C SER A 239 -0.33 18.90 -4.63
N VAL A 240 -0.10 17.80 -3.93
CA VAL A 240 0.23 16.51 -4.54
C VAL A 240 -0.98 15.93 -5.29
N GLY A 241 -2.18 15.99 -4.70
CA GLY A 241 -3.41 15.46 -5.29
C GLY A 241 -3.82 16.14 -6.61
N ARG A 242 -3.35 17.36 -6.88
CA ARG A 242 -3.59 18.06 -8.16
C ARG A 242 -2.82 17.44 -9.32
N VAL A 243 -1.65 16.87 -9.08
CA VAL A 243 -0.74 16.38 -10.14
C VAL A 243 -0.65 14.87 -10.20
N ALA A 244 -0.87 14.17 -9.06
CA ALA A 244 -0.81 12.72 -8.95
C ALA A 244 -2.20 12.08 -9.03
N ASP A 245 -2.24 10.76 -9.26
CA ASP A 245 -3.49 9.98 -9.23
C ASP A 245 -3.80 9.46 -7.83
N GLY A 246 -2.83 9.53 -6.92
CA GLY A 246 -3.01 9.19 -5.51
C GLY A 246 -1.96 9.84 -4.62
N VAL A 247 -2.30 9.97 -3.34
CA VAL A 247 -1.47 10.56 -2.29
C VAL A 247 -1.28 9.56 -1.18
N VAL A 248 -0.03 9.26 -0.82
CA VAL A 248 0.29 8.37 0.31
C VAL A 248 0.61 9.18 1.55
N VAL A 249 -0.05 8.83 2.63
CA VAL A 249 0.21 9.37 3.96
C VAL A 249 0.57 8.23 4.90
N GLY A 250 1.79 8.28 5.44
CA GLY A 250 2.31 7.30 6.39
C GLY A 250 2.52 7.90 7.77
N SER A 251 3.69 8.52 8.01
CA SER A 251 4.11 8.97 9.34
C SER A 251 3.09 9.85 10.07
N ALA A 252 2.31 10.66 9.36
CA ALA A 252 1.27 11.50 9.97
C ALA A 252 0.11 10.70 10.58
N LEU A 253 -0.17 9.50 10.06
CA LEU A 253 -1.13 8.56 10.61
C LEU A 253 -0.48 7.71 11.70
N VAL A 254 0.68 7.12 11.42
CA VAL A 254 1.42 6.24 12.34
C VAL A 254 1.72 6.92 13.67
N ASN A 255 2.09 8.22 13.67
CA ASN A 255 2.38 8.97 14.90
C ASN A 255 1.16 9.09 15.84
N CYS A 256 -0.07 9.01 15.33
CA CYS A 256 -1.25 9.01 16.19
C CYS A 256 -1.29 7.82 17.16
N ILE A 257 -0.62 6.72 16.82
CA ILE A 257 -0.60 5.48 17.62
C ILE A 257 0.23 5.68 18.89
N PRO A 258 1.55 5.96 18.83
CA PRO A 258 2.37 6.11 20.04
C PRO A 258 1.97 7.32 20.91
N GLU A 259 1.39 8.36 20.32
CA GLU A 259 0.91 9.54 21.05
C GLU A 259 -0.31 9.24 21.93
N ASN A 260 -1.02 8.14 21.68
CA ASN A 260 -2.27 7.78 22.37
C ASN A 260 -2.26 6.35 22.96
N LEU A 261 -1.07 5.76 23.19
CA LEU A 261 -0.95 4.45 23.85
C LEU A 261 -1.68 4.46 25.19
N GLY A 262 -2.45 3.39 25.45
CA GLY A 262 -3.27 3.25 26.66
C GLY A 262 -4.64 3.92 26.60
N ASN A 263 -4.98 4.63 25.52
CA ASN A 263 -6.31 5.17 25.26
C ASN A 263 -6.74 4.91 23.81
N THR A 264 -7.21 3.69 23.56
CA THR A 264 -7.59 3.24 22.22
C THR A 264 -8.70 4.10 21.59
N GLU A 265 -9.70 4.52 22.36
CA GLU A 265 -10.78 5.36 21.85
C GLU A 265 -10.25 6.69 21.29
N LEU A 266 -9.40 7.38 22.05
CA LEU A 266 -8.78 8.62 21.62
C LEU A 266 -7.83 8.40 20.41
N MET A 267 -7.10 7.28 20.39
CA MET A 267 -6.24 6.89 19.28
C MET A 267 -7.04 6.78 17.98
N LEU A 268 -8.15 6.05 18.01
CA LEU A 268 -9.03 5.84 16.85
C LEU A 268 -9.67 7.15 16.38
N GLU A 269 -10.11 8.00 17.32
CA GLU A 269 -10.63 9.33 17.00
C GLU A 269 -9.55 10.18 16.29
N LYS A 270 -8.34 10.24 16.85
CA LYS A 270 -7.23 11.06 16.30
C LYS A 270 -6.79 10.59 14.93
N ILE A 271 -6.56 9.29 14.76
CA ILE A 271 -6.10 8.76 13.46
C ILE A 271 -7.18 8.89 12.39
N GLY A 272 -8.45 8.63 12.75
CA GLY A 272 -9.58 8.80 11.84
C GLY A 272 -9.80 10.25 11.43
N SER A 273 -9.77 11.19 12.39
CA SER A 273 -9.88 12.64 12.10
C SER A 273 -8.72 13.12 11.22
N ARG A 274 -7.51 12.60 11.44
CA ARG A 274 -6.35 12.93 10.62
C ARG A 274 -6.50 12.42 9.18
N ALA A 275 -7.01 11.21 9.00
CA ALA A 275 -7.29 10.65 7.68
C ALA A 275 -8.36 11.47 6.94
N GLU A 276 -9.47 11.81 7.62
CA GLU A 276 -10.54 12.63 7.07
C GLU A 276 -10.07 14.04 6.70
N GLU A 277 -9.29 14.68 7.56
CA GLU A 277 -8.68 15.99 7.29
C GLU A 277 -7.88 15.98 5.99
N LEU A 278 -6.98 14.99 5.82
CA LEU A 278 -6.08 14.92 4.67
C LEU A 278 -6.78 14.44 3.40
N SER A 279 -7.77 13.55 3.50
CA SER A 279 -8.53 13.06 2.34
C SER A 279 -9.51 14.10 1.78
N SER A 280 -10.03 14.99 2.63
CA SER A 280 -11.05 15.98 2.25
C SER A 280 -10.61 16.97 1.16
N VAL A 281 -9.31 17.17 1.00
CA VAL A 281 -8.72 18.13 0.06
C VAL A 281 -8.25 17.52 -1.26
N LEU A 282 -8.46 16.23 -1.49
CA LEU A 282 -7.95 15.50 -2.66
C LEU A 282 -8.81 15.64 -3.92
N GLY A 283 -9.86 16.46 -3.92
CA GLY A 283 -10.61 16.80 -5.13
C GLY A 283 -9.73 17.58 -6.12
N LYS A 284 -9.72 17.17 -7.38
CA LYS A 284 -9.10 17.96 -8.47
C LYS A 284 -10.07 19.10 -8.79
N LYS A 285 -9.63 20.32 -8.59
CA LYS A 285 -10.37 21.51 -9.03
C LYS A 285 -10.06 21.84 -10.48
#